data_4b0817abeea6008c0407a9cab0c7ab2b
#
_entry.id   4b0817abeea6008c0407a9cab0c7ab2b
#
_cell.length_a   1.000
_cell.length_b   1.000
_cell.length_c   1.000
_cell.angle_alpha   90.00
_cell.angle_beta   90.00
_cell.angle_gamma   90.00
#
_symmetry.space_group_name_H-M   'P 1'
#
loop_
_entity.id
_entity.type
_entity.pdbx_description
1 polymer ?
#
loop_
_entity_poly.entity_id
_entity_poly.type
_entity_poly.pdbx_seq_one_letter_code
_entity_poly.pdbx_strand_id
1 'polypeptide(L)'
;MTLERELTDCVGAAHVEALDPFNWRVTPGSAAEVAEVIRRARDRKAAVHPIGAGGRPTRIADDRPRVHVASKRLDQVLQLDETSLLVHAQAGLTGLDLEQILSPRNLSIGDYPPVVLTSSLGGIIAVRTPGKSSARHGFFEDAVVGVSAVLADGRTVHTRIAPRRATGPDLARALCGSEGTIGFITSAVLRIHVRPEARLVAAYLLPSVDAAFGAVYLALREEAAPSGLRIYDAAEAALHYDGLALPAGHVLLCAGTAGPTDLATCDRDLITSAVVAEGGAMTDQALAELWWRRLRAGEPTPGPQPTLQVMATPSKLRAVYHAVRAELANRDGTARAHISRFDADGAVMFFSLERDGAAADSDTVAAAERAAQAAGGWLLGARAQELDSYLRALRDALDPDRIMNPGTLA
;
A
#
# COMPACT_ATOMS: atom_id res chain seq x y z
N MET A 1 42.01 -4.15 -2.83
CA MET A 1 41.06 -4.76 -1.89
C MET A 1 39.82 -5.13 -2.66
N THR A 2 39.24 -6.30 -2.46
CA THR A 2 37.99 -6.71 -3.13
C THR A 2 36.80 -6.03 -2.47
N LEU A 3 35.69 -5.82 -3.22
CA LEU A 3 34.47 -5.24 -2.67
C LEU A 3 33.97 -6.07 -1.46
N GLU A 4 34.00 -7.38 -1.55
CA GLU A 4 33.61 -8.28 -0.43
C GLU A 4 34.35 -7.98 0.86
N ARG A 5 35.68 -7.77 0.79
CA ARG A 5 36.48 -7.42 1.96
C ARG A 5 36.11 -6.05 2.52
N GLU A 6 35.87 -5.06 1.66
CA GLU A 6 35.41 -3.73 2.08
C GLU A 6 34.05 -3.78 2.75
N LEU A 7 33.12 -4.59 2.23
CA LEU A 7 31.81 -4.83 2.84
C LEU A 7 31.96 -5.53 4.21
N THR A 8 32.87 -6.51 4.30
CA THR A 8 33.19 -7.21 5.55
C THR A 8 33.74 -6.27 6.59
N ASP A 9 34.61 -5.35 6.21
CA ASP A 9 35.16 -4.33 7.11
C ASP A 9 34.11 -3.36 7.63
N CYS A 10 33.00 -3.12 6.85
CA CYS A 10 31.89 -2.25 7.25
C CYS A 10 30.97 -2.88 8.30
N VAL A 11 30.61 -4.14 8.16
CA VAL A 11 29.52 -4.77 8.94
C VAL A 11 29.95 -6.03 9.71
N GLY A 12 31.19 -6.52 9.51
CA GLY A 12 31.71 -7.77 10.04
C GLY A 12 31.37 -8.98 9.14
N ALA A 13 32.25 -9.97 9.16
CA ALA A 13 32.16 -11.16 8.28
C ALA A 13 30.85 -11.96 8.43
N ALA A 14 30.30 -12.01 9.66
CA ALA A 14 29.04 -12.71 9.93
C ALA A 14 27.81 -12.08 9.24
N HIS A 15 27.95 -10.87 8.70
CA HIS A 15 26.86 -10.07 8.12
C HIS A 15 27.05 -9.79 6.63
N VAL A 16 28.00 -10.49 5.98
CA VAL A 16 28.23 -10.48 4.54
C VAL A 16 28.09 -11.91 4.02
N GLU A 17 27.18 -12.11 3.08
CA GLU A 17 26.94 -13.39 2.40
C GLU A 17 27.21 -13.17 0.91
N ALA A 18 28.19 -13.88 0.36
CA ALA A 18 28.41 -13.95 -1.07
C ALA A 18 27.31 -14.83 -1.72
N LEU A 19 26.50 -14.27 -2.57
CA LEU A 19 25.45 -15.00 -3.30
C LEU A 19 26.01 -15.62 -4.58
N ASP A 20 26.90 -14.91 -5.23
CA ASP A 20 27.74 -15.33 -6.36
C ASP A 20 29.00 -14.41 -6.45
N PRO A 21 29.90 -14.59 -7.42
CA PRO A 21 31.13 -13.79 -7.52
C PRO A 21 30.93 -12.27 -7.66
N PHE A 22 29.73 -11.82 -8.04
CA PHE A 22 29.42 -10.41 -8.29
C PHE A 22 28.22 -9.92 -7.45
N ASN A 23 27.67 -10.73 -6.57
CA ASN A 23 26.49 -10.39 -5.78
C ASN A 23 26.70 -10.74 -4.30
N TRP A 24 26.44 -9.76 -3.43
CA TRP A 24 26.55 -9.94 -1.97
C TRP A 24 25.27 -9.49 -1.29
N ARG A 25 24.89 -10.21 -0.24
CA ARG A 25 23.90 -9.75 0.72
C ARG A 25 24.62 -9.22 1.95
N VAL A 26 24.29 -7.98 2.34
CA VAL A 26 24.88 -7.32 3.50
C VAL A 26 23.77 -6.95 4.47
N THR A 27 23.99 -7.19 5.75
CA THR A 27 22.99 -6.95 6.79
C THR A 27 23.55 -5.97 7.82
N PRO A 28 23.51 -4.65 7.56
CA PRO A 28 23.98 -3.62 8.47
C PRO A 28 23.10 -3.52 9.71
N GLY A 29 23.71 -3.22 10.89
CA GLY A 29 23.02 -3.06 12.17
C GLY A 29 22.83 -1.61 12.59
N SER A 30 23.32 -0.65 11.82
CA SER A 30 23.19 0.78 12.10
C SER A 30 23.09 1.61 10.82
N ALA A 31 22.56 2.84 10.94
CA ALA A 31 22.54 3.79 9.83
C ALA A 31 23.96 4.17 9.35
N ALA A 32 24.94 4.17 10.26
CA ALA A 32 26.34 4.41 9.93
C ALA A 32 26.92 3.28 9.07
N GLU A 33 26.64 2.02 9.43
CA GLU A 33 27.04 0.87 8.61
C GLU A 33 26.37 0.89 7.22
N VAL A 34 25.08 1.25 7.15
CA VAL A 34 24.38 1.43 5.85
C VAL A 34 25.09 2.48 5.00
N ALA A 35 25.44 3.63 5.60
CA ALA A 35 26.11 4.72 4.91
C ALA A 35 27.47 4.28 4.35
N GLU A 36 28.26 3.53 5.11
CA GLU A 36 29.56 3.03 4.68
C GLU A 36 29.42 2.00 3.57
N VAL A 37 28.48 1.04 3.70
CA VAL A 37 28.18 0.04 2.65
C VAL A 37 27.80 0.72 1.34
N ILE A 38 26.92 1.74 1.36
CA ILE A 38 26.51 2.46 0.16
C ILE A 38 27.69 3.22 -0.46
N ARG A 39 28.56 3.87 0.36
CA ARG A 39 29.76 4.52 -0.16
C ARG A 39 30.70 3.54 -0.86
N ARG A 40 30.97 2.37 -0.26
CA ARG A 40 31.81 1.33 -0.88
C ARG A 40 31.22 0.79 -2.17
N ALA A 41 29.91 0.55 -2.18
CA ALA A 41 29.22 0.12 -3.39
C ALA A 41 29.35 1.19 -4.51
N ARG A 42 29.13 2.47 -4.19
CA ARG A 42 29.26 3.58 -5.12
C ARG A 42 30.69 3.70 -5.68
N ASP A 43 31.71 3.67 -4.81
CA ASP A 43 33.13 3.78 -5.21
C ASP A 43 33.54 2.63 -6.17
N ARG A 44 32.86 1.48 -6.06
CA ARG A 44 33.04 0.30 -6.92
C ARG A 44 32.05 0.23 -8.08
N LYS A 45 31.20 1.25 -8.27
CA LYS A 45 30.12 1.30 -9.26
C LYS A 45 29.19 0.09 -9.20
N ALA A 46 28.99 -0.48 -8.00
CA ALA A 46 28.07 -1.56 -7.76
C ALA A 46 26.64 -1.02 -7.55
N ALA A 47 25.65 -1.77 -8.02
CA ALA A 47 24.26 -1.48 -7.78
C ALA A 47 23.87 -1.83 -6.33
N VAL A 48 23.09 -0.98 -5.67
CA VAL A 48 22.59 -1.18 -4.32
C VAL A 48 21.10 -1.51 -4.39
N HIS A 49 20.73 -2.70 -3.92
CA HIS A 49 19.34 -3.14 -3.86
C HIS A 49 18.87 -3.21 -2.40
N PRO A 50 18.03 -2.25 -1.94
CA PRO A 50 17.42 -2.33 -0.62
C PRO A 50 16.51 -3.54 -0.49
N ILE A 51 16.69 -4.33 0.57
CA ILE A 51 15.86 -5.48 0.90
C ILE A 51 15.23 -5.28 2.27
N GLY A 52 13.89 -5.31 2.33
CA GLY A 52 13.13 -5.37 3.56
C GLY A 52 12.97 -6.82 4.05
N ALA A 53 11.74 -7.25 4.30
CA ALA A 53 11.42 -8.63 4.68
C ALA A 53 11.50 -9.65 3.50
N GLY A 54 11.94 -9.23 2.31
CA GLY A 54 12.21 -10.13 1.19
C GLY A 54 11.00 -10.48 0.31
N GLY A 55 9.88 -9.77 0.44
CA GLY A 55 8.65 -10.07 -0.31
C GLY A 55 8.63 -9.67 -1.78
N ARG A 56 9.56 -8.84 -2.26
CA ARG A 56 9.64 -8.43 -3.66
C ARG A 56 10.94 -8.91 -4.31
N PRO A 57 10.87 -9.45 -5.53
CA PRO A 57 12.06 -9.81 -6.28
C PRO A 57 12.84 -8.55 -6.69
N THR A 58 14.17 -8.64 -6.61
CA THR A 58 15.07 -7.61 -7.15
C THR A 58 14.99 -7.60 -8.68
N ARG A 59 14.79 -6.43 -9.26
CA ARG A 59 14.87 -6.26 -10.71
C ARG A 59 16.34 -6.09 -11.11
N ILE A 60 16.79 -6.85 -12.10
CA ILE A 60 18.13 -6.75 -12.65
C ILE A 60 18.06 -5.90 -13.92
N ALA A 61 18.73 -4.74 -13.91
CA ALA A 61 18.72 -3.80 -15.02
C ALA A 61 19.99 -3.81 -15.84
N ASP A 62 21.10 -4.27 -15.23
CA ASP A 62 22.44 -4.22 -15.84
C ASP A 62 23.36 -5.30 -15.25
N ASP A 63 24.58 -5.42 -15.76
CA ASP A 63 25.57 -6.42 -15.37
C ASP A 63 26.54 -5.93 -14.28
N ARG A 64 26.25 -4.80 -13.62
CA ARG A 64 27.09 -4.31 -12.53
C ARG A 64 27.11 -5.27 -11.35
N PRO A 65 28.19 -5.32 -10.55
CA PRO A 65 28.18 -5.97 -9.26
C PRO A 65 27.02 -5.45 -8.39
N ARG A 66 26.44 -6.30 -7.53
CA ARG A 66 25.24 -5.94 -6.74
C ARG A 66 25.46 -6.15 -5.26
N VAL A 67 25.04 -5.16 -4.49
CA VAL A 67 25.03 -5.23 -3.04
C VAL A 67 23.57 -5.17 -2.57
N HIS A 68 23.05 -6.28 -2.10
CA HIS A 68 21.74 -6.41 -1.52
C HIS A 68 21.80 -6.00 -0.05
N VAL A 69 21.32 -4.81 0.29
CA VAL A 69 21.37 -4.27 1.65
C VAL A 69 20.08 -4.63 2.38
N ALA A 70 20.18 -5.56 3.33
CA ALA A 70 19.03 -6.06 4.07
C ALA A 70 18.84 -5.30 5.40
N SER A 71 17.61 -4.82 5.65
CA SER A 71 17.28 -4.04 6.85
C SER A 71 17.12 -4.87 8.13
N LYS A 72 17.26 -6.18 8.06
CA LYS A 72 16.88 -7.14 9.13
C LYS A 72 17.43 -6.80 10.53
N ARG A 73 18.63 -6.24 10.65
CA ARG A 73 19.25 -5.86 11.94
C ARG A 73 18.86 -4.45 12.41
N LEU A 74 18.10 -3.72 11.62
CA LEU A 74 17.53 -2.42 12.00
C LEU A 74 16.11 -2.68 12.56
N ASP A 75 16.01 -3.32 13.71
CA ASP A 75 14.78 -3.94 14.23
C ASP A 75 14.31 -3.39 15.59
N GLN A 76 14.83 -2.24 16.01
CA GLN A 76 14.55 -1.66 17.32
C GLN A 76 13.45 -0.59 17.26
N VAL A 77 12.64 -0.53 18.33
CA VAL A 77 11.87 0.68 18.67
C VAL A 77 12.81 1.63 19.41
N LEU A 78 13.07 2.77 18.80
CA LEU A 78 14.01 3.77 19.34
C LEU A 78 13.35 4.67 20.39
N GLN A 79 12.04 4.98 20.19
CA GLN A 79 11.26 5.79 21.11
C GLN A 79 9.78 5.50 20.94
N LEU A 80 9.04 5.46 22.03
CA LEU A 80 7.58 5.44 22.07
C LEU A 80 7.09 6.63 22.88
N ASP A 81 6.31 7.51 22.26
CA ASP A 81 5.67 8.66 22.91
C ASP A 81 4.15 8.43 22.90
N GLU A 82 3.66 7.93 24.04
CA GLU A 82 2.24 7.62 24.22
C GLU A 82 1.37 8.89 24.33
N THR A 83 1.96 10.03 24.71
CA THR A 83 1.25 11.31 24.79
C THR A 83 1.00 11.90 23.42
N SER A 84 2.05 11.91 22.59
CA SER A 84 1.95 12.42 21.22
C SER A 84 1.39 11.39 20.23
N LEU A 85 1.20 10.13 20.66
CA LEU A 85 0.84 9.00 19.83
C LEU A 85 1.80 8.83 18.64
N LEU A 86 3.11 8.81 18.98
CA LEU A 86 4.18 8.62 18.01
C LEU A 86 5.09 7.46 18.41
N VAL A 87 5.56 6.71 17.42
CA VAL A 87 6.61 5.72 17.60
C VAL A 87 7.74 5.99 16.62
N HIS A 88 8.98 6.04 17.12
CA HIS A 88 10.19 6.04 16.31
C HIS A 88 10.75 4.62 16.26
N ALA A 89 10.75 4.01 15.10
CA ALA A 89 11.19 2.63 14.91
C ALA A 89 12.15 2.51 13.73
N GLN A 90 13.05 1.54 13.82
CA GLN A 90 13.97 1.20 12.74
C GLN A 90 13.26 0.50 11.59
N ALA A 91 13.78 0.67 10.38
CA ALA A 91 13.12 0.29 9.13
C ALA A 91 13.00 -1.22 8.88
N GLY A 92 13.80 -2.03 9.56
CA GLY A 92 13.77 -3.48 9.46
C GLY A 92 12.76 -4.16 10.39
N LEU A 93 12.26 -3.44 11.41
CA LEU A 93 11.19 -3.93 12.27
C LEU A 93 9.96 -4.24 11.40
N THR A 94 9.32 -5.38 11.62
CA THR A 94 8.09 -5.71 10.90
C THR A 94 6.89 -4.99 11.52
N GLY A 95 5.85 -4.77 10.72
CA GLY A 95 4.58 -4.24 11.23
C GLY A 95 3.99 -5.12 12.32
N LEU A 96 4.17 -6.47 12.21
CA LEU A 96 3.69 -7.43 13.20
C LEU A 96 4.43 -7.29 14.54
N ASP A 97 5.75 -7.19 14.52
CA ASP A 97 6.54 -7.00 15.75
C ASP A 97 6.16 -5.68 16.41
N LEU A 98 5.97 -4.62 15.62
CA LEU A 98 5.52 -3.33 16.15
C LEU A 98 4.12 -3.42 16.78
N GLU A 99 3.16 -4.11 16.14
CA GLU A 99 1.84 -4.36 16.73
C GLU A 99 1.93 -5.14 18.05
N GLN A 100 2.83 -6.12 18.15
CA GLN A 100 3.05 -6.86 19.40
C GLN A 100 3.59 -5.98 20.53
N ILE A 101 4.46 -5.01 20.20
CA ILE A 101 4.99 -4.03 21.15
C ILE A 101 3.92 -3.02 21.61
N LEU A 102 3.07 -2.57 20.69
CA LEU A 102 2.05 -1.55 20.94
C LEU A 102 0.80 -2.11 21.64
N SER A 103 0.43 -3.34 21.31
CA SER A 103 -0.82 -3.99 21.76
C SER A 103 -1.03 -4.01 23.29
N PRO A 104 -0.01 -4.33 24.13
CA PRO A 104 -0.17 -4.32 25.59
C PRO A 104 -0.45 -2.91 26.17
N ARG A 105 -0.22 -1.86 25.39
CA ARG A 105 -0.46 -0.45 25.75
C ARG A 105 -1.78 0.09 25.18
N ASN A 106 -2.61 -0.80 24.66
CA ASN A 106 -3.85 -0.44 23.95
C ASN A 106 -3.62 0.49 22.74
N LEU A 107 -2.45 0.35 22.09
CA LEU A 107 -2.03 1.12 20.91
C LEU A 107 -1.92 0.21 19.68
N SER A 108 -1.92 0.82 18.49
CA SER A 108 -1.83 0.13 17.20
C SER A 108 -1.29 1.07 16.11
N ILE A 109 -0.61 0.52 15.11
CA ILE A 109 -0.29 1.28 13.87
C ILE A 109 -1.50 1.44 12.94
N GLY A 110 -2.62 0.82 13.28
CA GLY A 110 -3.83 0.76 12.46
C GLY A 110 -4.14 -0.64 11.96
N ASP A 111 -5.23 -0.79 11.21
CA ASP A 111 -5.65 -2.10 10.68
C ASP A 111 -4.99 -2.38 9.32
N TYR A 112 -3.95 -3.20 9.32
CA TYR A 112 -3.26 -3.65 8.11
C TYR A 112 -3.46 -5.15 7.86
N PRO A 113 -3.46 -5.61 6.59
CA PRO A 113 -3.49 -7.04 6.27
C PRO A 113 -2.24 -7.76 6.83
N PRO A 114 -2.32 -9.05 7.23
CA PRO A 114 -1.17 -9.82 7.69
C PRO A 114 0.02 -9.77 6.72
N VAL A 115 -0.23 -9.81 5.41
CA VAL A 115 0.83 -9.70 4.38
C VAL A 115 1.58 -8.36 4.47
N VAL A 116 0.91 -7.29 4.89
CA VAL A 116 1.55 -6.00 5.15
C VAL A 116 2.31 -6.04 6.47
N LEU A 117 1.70 -6.62 7.51
CA LEU A 117 2.31 -6.71 8.83
C LEU A 117 3.57 -7.58 8.85
N THR A 118 3.72 -8.57 7.98
CA THR A 118 4.95 -9.34 7.84
C THR A 118 6.05 -8.60 7.06
N SER A 119 5.73 -7.46 6.43
CA SER A 119 6.70 -6.62 5.75
C SER A 119 7.44 -5.73 6.75
N SER A 120 8.68 -5.36 6.42
CA SER A 120 9.46 -4.38 7.19
C SER A 120 8.89 -2.97 7.02
N LEU A 121 8.99 -2.11 8.05
CA LEU A 121 8.49 -0.74 8.03
C LEU A 121 9.07 0.06 6.85
N GLY A 122 10.38 -0.07 6.60
CA GLY A 122 11.02 0.57 5.44
C GLY A 122 10.44 0.12 4.11
N GLY A 123 10.11 -1.18 3.97
CA GLY A 123 9.46 -1.73 2.79
C GLY A 123 8.02 -1.20 2.61
N ILE A 124 7.23 -1.17 3.69
CA ILE A 124 5.86 -0.64 3.67
C ILE A 124 5.85 0.83 3.22
N ILE A 125 6.75 1.65 3.77
CA ILE A 125 6.90 3.07 3.43
C ILE A 125 7.33 3.23 1.97
N ALA A 126 8.36 2.48 1.56
CA ALA A 126 8.94 2.58 0.22
C ALA A 126 7.96 2.22 -0.91
N VAL A 127 6.90 1.45 -0.63
CA VAL A 127 5.89 1.05 -1.64
C VAL A 127 4.51 1.66 -1.41
N ARG A 128 4.35 2.56 -0.45
CA ARG A 128 3.06 3.18 -0.08
C ARG A 128 1.96 2.14 0.11
N THR A 129 2.23 1.14 0.95
CA THR A 129 1.28 0.04 1.14
C THR A 129 -0.02 0.54 1.79
N PRO A 130 -1.19 0.31 1.20
CA PRO A 130 -2.46 0.74 1.77
C PRO A 130 -2.88 -0.14 2.94
N GLY A 131 -3.48 0.48 3.95
CA GLY A 131 -4.14 -0.20 5.06
C GLY A 131 -5.57 -0.64 4.72
N LYS A 132 -6.16 -1.48 5.57
CA LYS A 132 -7.58 -1.85 5.52
C LYS A 132 -8.47 -0.70 5.98
N SER A 133 -7.98 0.11 6.91
CA SER A 133 -8.66 1.28 7.48
C SER A 133 -8.21 2.58 6.82
N SER A 134 -7.87 2.54 5.51
CA SER A 134 -7.44 3.72 4.77
C SER A 134 -8.52 4.82 4.74
N ALA A 135 -9.78 4.47 4.80
CA ALA A 135 -10.87 5.43 4.90
C ALA A 135 -10.88 6.21 6.23
N ARG A 136 -10.25 5.67 7.30
CA ARG A 136 -10.18 6.32 8.61
C ARG A 136 -8.82 6.95 8.90
N HIS A 137 -7.74 6.24 8.58
CA HIS A 137 -6.38 6.60 8.99
C HIS A 137 -5.49 7.00 7.81
N GLY A 138 -6.04 7.05 6.61
CA GLY A 138 -5.29 7.28 5.38
C GLY A 138 -4.44 6.07 4.98
N PHE A 139 -3.52 6.29 4.08
CA PHE A 139 -2.53 5.32 3.66
C PHE A 139 -1.34 5.29 4.64
N PHE A 140 -0.44 4.32 4.51
CA PHE A 140 0.68 4.22 5.44
C PHE A 140 1.58 5.46 5.44
N GLU A 141 1.74 6.11 4.28
CA GLU A 141 2.46 7.37 4.17
C GLU A 141 1.84 8.53 4.97
N ASP A 142 0.55 8.49 5.27
CA ASP A 142 -0.12 9.50 6.10
C ASP A 142 0.21 9.33 7.58
N ALA A 143 0.56 8.12 7.98
CA ALA A 143 1.10 7.84 9.30
C ALA A 143 2.57 8.28 9.44
N VAL A 144 3.31 8.50 8.34
CA VAL A 144 4.72 8.87 8.37
C VAL A 144 4.88 10.34 8.73
N VAL A 145 5.38 10.62 9.95
CA VAL A 145 5.68 11.97 10.44
C VAL A 145 7.10 12.39 10.13
N GLY A 146 8.03 11.44 10.11
CA GLY A 146 9.42 11.68 9.78
C GLY A 146 10.13 10.41 9.33
N VAL A 147 11.21 10.58 8.54
CA VAL A 147 12.02 9.48 8.02
C VAL A 147 13.50 9.81 8.18
N SER A 148 14.28 8.79 8.51
CA SER A 148 15.74 8.82 8.38
C SER A 148 16.13 7.88 7.22
N ALA A 149 17.00 8.35 6.36
CA ALA A 149 17.47 7.58 5.22
C ALA A 149 18.94 7.86 4.89
N VAL A 150 19.59 6.91 4.23
CA VAL A 150 20.91 7.08 3.62
C VAL A 150 20.74 7.21 2.12
N LEU A 151 21.27 8.31 1.55
CA LEU A 151 21.25 8.60 0.12
C LEU A 151 22.36 7.85 -0.62
N ALA A 152 22.34 7.89 -1.96
CA ALA A 152 23.29 7.23 -2.82
C ALA A 152 24.76 7.65 -2.58
N ASP A 153 25.00 8.85 -2.10
CA ASP A 153 26.32 9.36 -1.75
C ASP A 153 26.78 9.00 -0.32
N GLY A 154 25.99 8.22 0.41
CA GLY A 154 26.27 7.83 1.80
C GLY A 154 25.96 8.90 2.85
N ARG A 155 25.38 10.05 2.46
CA ARG A 155 24.88 11.03 3.45
C ARG A 155 23.63 10.51 4.12
N THR A 156 23.56 10.67 5.45
CA THR A 156 22.33 10.40 6.19
C THR A 156 21.49 11.66 6.24
N VAL A 157 20.21 11.52 5.92
CA VAL A 157 19.21 12.59 6.01
C VAL A 157 18.19 12.24 7.07
N HIS A 158 17.79 13.25 7.84
CA HIS A 158 16.74 13.15 8.85
C HIS A 158 15.71 14.22 8.56
N THR A 159 14.48 13.83 8.33
CA THR A 159 13.40 14.81 8.17
C THR A 159 12.92 15.27 9.54
N ARG A 160 12.48 16.53 9.63
CA ARG A 160 12.01 17.07 10.91
C ARG A 160 10.72 16.41 11.34
N ILE A 161 10.64 16.03 12.61
CA ILE A 161 9.42 15.62 13.28
C ILE A 161 8.68 16.90 13.69
N ALA A 162 7.91 17.45 12.78
CA ALA A 162 7.09 18.63 13.05
C ALA A 162 5.67 18.38 12.54
N PRO A 163 4.64 18.65 13.36
CA PRO A 163 3.26 18.27 13.02
C PRO A 163 2.70 18.98 11.78
N ARG A 164 3.21 20.16 11.45
CA ARG A 164 2.84 20.88 10.21
C ARG A 164 4.01 21.72 9.76
N ARG A 165 4.50 21.43 8.56
CA ARG A 165 5.61 22.19 7.96
C ARG A 165 5.05 23.30 7.10
N ALA A 166 5.42 24.53 7.43
CA ALA A 166 5.01 25.71 6.65
C ALA A 166 5.95 26.02 5.48
N THR A 167 7.18 25.45 5.46
CA THR A 167 8.22 25.81 4.48
C THR A 167 9.05 24.62 4.02
N GLY A 168 9.39 24.63 2.75
CA GLY A 168 10.26 23.69 2.07
C GLY A 168 9.56 22.40 1.59
N PRO A 169 10.16 21.73 0.59
CA PRO A 169 9.66 20.44 0.11
C PRO A 169 9.76 19.36 1.19
N ASP A 170 8.81 18.43 1.19
CA ASP A 170 8.79 17.33 2.14
C ASP A 170 9.56 16.12 1.62
N LEU A 171 10.82 15.97 2.04
CA LEU A 171 11.66 14.83 1.67
C LEU A 171 11.11 13.49 2.21
N ALA A 172 10.37 13.47 3.33
CA ALA A 172 9.75 12.25 3.82
C ALA A 172 8.74 11.72 2.79
N ARG A 173 7.94 12.62 2.20
CA ARG A 173 7.01 12.26 1.13
C ARG A 173 7.70 11.79 -0.16
N ALA A 174 8.88 12.33 -0.48
CA ALA A 174 9.67 11.88 -1.62
C ALA A 174 10.23 10.46 -1.42
N LEU A 175 10.56 10.09 -0.18
CA LEU A 175 11.01 8.74 0.18
C LEU A 175 9.86 7.72 0.21
N CYS A 176 8.63 8.17 0.54
CA CYS A 176 7.44 7.33 0.46
C CYS A 176 7.12 6.98 -1.00
N GLY A 177 7.09 5.70 -1.33
CA GLY A 177 6.84 5.23 -2.70
C GLY A 177 8.05 5.30 -3.62
N SER A 178 9.24 5.63 -3.11
CA SER A 178 10.47 5.68 -3.90
C SER A 178 10.99 4.29 -4.32
N GLU A 179 10.46 3.23 -3.76
CA GLU A 179 10.92 1.84 -3.97
C GLU A 179 12.45 1.68 -3.81
N GLY A 180 13.06 2.52 -2.95
CA GLY A 180 14.51 2.49 -2.69
C GLY A 180 15.38 3.09 -3.80
N THR A 181 14.80 3.82 -4.76
CA THR A 181 15.55 4.41 -5.90
C THR A 181 16.25 5.72 -5.56
N ILE A 182 15.92 6.36 -4.43
CA ILE A 182 16.55 7.62 -4.01
C ILE A 182 17.26 7.53 -2.66
N GLY A 183 17.17 6.39 -1.97
CA GLY A 183 17.84 6.19 -0.70
C GLY A 183 17.36 4.92 0.01
N PHE A 184 18.09 4.55 1.07
CA PHE A 184 17.76 3.44 1.96
C PHE A 184 17.17 3.99 3.25
N ILE A 185 15.90 3.68 3.54
CA ILE A 185 15.23 4.09 4.77
C ILE A 185 15.81 3.29 5.95
N THR A 186 16.28 3.99 6.99
CA THR A 186 16.89 3.38 8.18
C THR A 186 15.98 3.40 9.40
N SER A 187 15.14 4.41 9.53
CA SER A 187 14.12 4.51 10.58
C SER A 187 12.98 5.45 10.16
N ALA A 188 11.85 5.36 10.85
CA ALA A 188 10.74 6.29 10.65
C ALA A 188 10.07 6.63 11.98
N VAL A 189 9.51 7.83 12.05
CA VAL A 189 8.56 8.22 13.09
C VAL A 189 7.17 8.10 12.51
N LEU A 190 6.36 7.26 13.13
CA LEU A 190 5.01 6.93 12.70
C LEU A 190 3.99 7.42 13.72
N ARG A 191 2.85 7.89 13.24
CA ARG A 191 1.66 8.07 14.05
C ARG A 191 1.09 6.71 14.40
N ILE A 192 0.69 6.56 15.66
CA ILE A 192 -0.02 5.39 16.16
C ILE A 192 -1.39 5.81 16.70
N HIS A 193 -2.26 4.85 16.93
CA HIS A 193 -3.65 5.07 17.29
C HIS A 193 -3.99 4.29 18.55
N VAL A 194 -4.90 4.83 19.36
CA VAL A 194 -5.55 4.06 20.42
C VAL A 194 -6.45 3.00 19.77
N ARG A 195 -6.43 1.79 20.29
CA ARG A 195 -7.32 0.72 19.82
C ARG A 195 -8.78 1.11 20.04
N PRO A 196 -9.66 0.87 19.07
CA PRO A 196 -11.05 1.26 19.18
C PRO A 196 -11.75 0.44 20.28
N GLU A 197 -12.60 1.12 21.06
CA GLU A 197 -13.47 0.50 22.07
C GLU A 197 -14.49 -0.43 21.42
N ALA A 198 -15.14 0.05 20.36
CA ALA A 198 -16.11 -0.70 19.60
C ALA A 198 -15.70 -0.80 18.11
N ARG A 199 -16.11 -1.90 17.50
CA ARG A 199 -16.00 -2.13 16.07
C ARG A 199 -17.29 -2.75 15.58
N LEU A 200 -17.99 -2.05 14.71
CA LEU A 200 -19.24 -2.48 14.11
C LEU A 200 -19.01 -2.77 12.62
N VAL A 201 -19.67 -3.80 12.11
CA VAL A 201 -19.62 -4.15 10.70
C VAL A 201 -21.03 -4.33 10.17
N ALA A 202 -21.25 -3.94 8.92
CA ALA A 202 -22.53 -4.07 8.25
C ALA A 202 -22.29 -4.43 6.77
N ALA A 203 -23.26 -5.13 6.19
CA ALA A 203 -23.31 -5.42 4.77
C ALA A 203 -24.64 -4.95 4.20
N TYR A 204 -24.59 -4.43 2.98
CA TYR A 204 -25.73 -3.82 2.32
C TYR A 204 -25.83 -4.30 0.89
N LEU A 205 -27.06 -4.47 0.42
CA LEU A 205 -27.37 -4.74 -0.96
C LEU A 205 -27.86 -3.46 -1.62
N LEU A 206 -27.26 -3.08 -2.74
CA LEU A 206 -27.66 -1.89 -3.51
C LEU A 206 -28.01 -2.29 -4.95
N PRO A 207 -28.93 -1.56 -5.61
CA PRO A 207 -29.45 -1.93 -6.92
C PRO A 207 -28.43 -1.80 -8.07
N SER A 208 -27.34 -1.07 -7.85
CA SER A 208 -26.29 -0.90 -8.85
C SER A 208 -24.98 -0.41 -8.23
N VAL A 209 -23.89 -0.52 -8.98
CA VAL A 209 -22.60 0.08 -8.57
C VAL A 209 -22.69 1.60 -8.46
N ASP A 210 -23.50 2.25 -9.30
CA ASP A 210 -23.71 3.69 -9.27
C ASP A 210 -24.42 4.15 -7.99
N ALA A 211 -25.40 3.38 -7.53
CA ALA A 211 -26.04 3.59 -6.23
C ALA A 211 -25.05 3.38 -5.09
N ALA A 212 -24.18 2.37 -5.17
CA ALA A 212 -23.17 2.14 -4.14
C ALA A 212 -22.12 3.27 -4.07
N PHE A 213 -21.69 3.80 -5.21
CA PHE A 213 -20.84 5.00 -5.21
C PHE A 213 -21.58 6.21 -4.64
N GLY A 214 -22.87 6.38 -4.99
CA GLY A 214 -23.71 7.43 -4.41
C GLY A 214 -23.77 7.35 -2.89
N ALA A 215 -24.11 6.18 -2.36
CA ALA A 215 -24.22 5.95 -0.92
C ALA A 215 -22.90 6.21 -0.17
N VAL A 216 -21.78 5.67 -0.68
CA VAL A 216 -20.47 5.87 -0.04
C VAL A 216 -20.10 7.34 0.01
N TYR A 217 -20.21 8.07 -1.11
CA TYR A 217 -19.82 9.49 -1.12
C TYR A 217 -20.84 10.41 -0.46
N LEU A 218 -22.10 10.02 -0.38
CA LEU A 218 -23.08 10.72 0.47
C LEU A 218 -22.67 10.63 1.94
N ALA A 219 -22.38 9.41 2.43
CA ALA A 219 -21.94 9.19 3.80
C ALA A 219 -20.63 9.95 4.12
N LEU A 220 -19.63 9.89 3.24
CA LEU A 220 -18.35 10.60 3.42
C LEU A 220 -18.54 12.13 3.43
N ARG A 221 -19.47 12.68 2.64
CA ARG A 221 -19.81 14.12 2.65
C ARG A 221 -20.56 14.55 3.91
N GLU A 222 -21.26 13.64 4.57
CA GLU A 222 -21.88 13.83 5.89
C GLU A 222 -20.89 13.52 7.03
N GLU A 223 -19.60 13.46 6.71
CA GLU A 223 -18.48 13.27 7.65
C GLU A 223 -18.47 11.90 8.37
N ALA A 224 -19.18 10.90 7.85
CA ALA A 224 -19.00 9.53 8.34
C ALA A 224 -17.55 9.10 8.19
N ALA A 225 -16.99 8.47 9.23
CA ALA A 225 -15.61 8.02 9.29
C ALA A 225 -15.51 6.48 9.31
N PRO A 226 -15.82 5.78 8.20
CA PRO A 226 -15.74 4.33 8.15
C PRO A 226 -14.31 3.85 8.41
N SER A 227 -14.18 2.74 9.13
CA SER A 227 -12.89 2.07 9.32
C SER A 227 -12.53 1.15 8.15
N GLY A 228 -13.48 0.83 7.29
CA GLY A 228 -13.26 0.07 6.07
C GLY A 228 -14.51 0.08 5.20
N LEU A 229 -14.31 0.17 3.89
CA LEU A 229 -15.36 0.12 2.88
C LEU A 229 -14.91 -0.78 1.73
N ARG A 230 -15.82 -1.61 1.24
CA ARG A 230 -15.61 -2.40 0.04
C ARG A 230 -16.92 -2.67 -0.69
N ILE A 231 -16.92 -2.41 -2.00
CA ILE A 231 -17.99 -2.78 -2.91
C ILE A 231 -17.54 -4.00 -3.70
N TYR A 232 -18.42 -4.98 -3.86
CA TYR A 232 -18.25 -6.13 -4.75
C TYR A 232 -19.38 -6.10 -5.78
N ASP A 233 -19.07 -6.22 -7.06
CA ASP A 233 -20.11 -6.53 -8.04
C ASP A 233 -20.64 -7.96 -7.86
N ALA A 234 -21.74 -8.30 -8.54
CA ALA A 234 -22.42 -9.59 -8.32
C ALA A 234 -21.49 -10.78 -8.59
N ALA A 235 -20.69 -10.72 -9.65
CA ALA A 235 -19.78 -11.80 -10.02
C ALA A 235 -18.62 -11.96 -9.03
N GLU A 236 -18.06 -10.85 -8.56
CA GLU A 236 -17.01 -10.85 -7.55
C GLU A 236 -17.58 -11.28 -6.18
N ALA A 237 -18.78 -10.83 -5.82
CA ALA A 237 -19.44 -11.25 -4.57
C ALA A 237 -19.72 -12.76 -4.54
N ALA A 238 -20.20 -13.33 -5.63
CA ALA A 238 -20.45 -14.77 -5.74
C ALA A 238 -19.18 -15.62 -5.57
N LEU A 239 -18.03 -15.09 -6.01
CA LEU A 239 -16.74 -15.76 -5.84
C LEU A 239 -16.26 -15.72 -4.38
N HIS A 240 -16.53 -14.62 -3.68
CA HIS A 240 -16.10 -14.47 -2.29
C HIS A 240 -17.02 -15.14 -1.27
N TYR A 241 -18.30 -15.30 -1.60
CA TYR A 241 -19.33 -15.75 -0.66
C TYR A 241 -20.15 -16.87 -1.25
N ASP A 242 -19.77 -18.12 -0.95
CA ASP A 242 -20.45 -19.31 -1.45
C ASP A 242 -21.97 -19.24 -1.18
N GLY A 243 -22.74 -19.49 -2.22
CA GLY A 243 -24.20 -19.47 -2.16
C GLY A 243 -24.84 -18.06 -2.14
N LEU A 244 -24.05 -16.99 -2.19
CA LEU A 244 -24.58 -15.63 -2.31
C LEU A 244 -24.96 -15.34 -3.76
N ALA A 245 -26.26 -15.43 -4.08
CA ALA A 245 -26.79 -15.01 -5.36
C ALA A 245 -27.37 -13.58 -5.24
N LEU A 246 -26.71 -12.60 -5.83
CA LEU A 246 -27.24 -11.25 -5.92
C LEU A 246 -28.20 -11.13 -7.10
N PRO A 247 -29.29 -10.35 -7.00
CA PRO A 247 -30.12 -10.02 -8.15
C PRO A 247 -29.28 -9.35 -9.25
N ALA A 248 -29.68 -9.48 -10.50
CA ALA A 248 -28.96 -8.91 -11.64
C ALA A 248 -28.73 -7.39 -11.44
N GLY A 249 -27.51 -6.95 -11.67
CA GLY A 249 -27.09 -5.56 -11.50
C GLY A 249 -26.82 -5.11 -10.06
N HIS A 250 -27.27 -5.87 -9.05
CA HIS A 250 -27.03 -5.52 -7.66
C HIS A 250 -25.55 -5.72 -7.27
N VAL A 251 -25.15 -4.99 -6.25
CA VAL A 251 -23.81 -5.03 -5.68
C VAL A 251 -23.87 -5.17 -4.16
N LEU A 252 -22.81 -5.74 -3.58
CA LEU A 252 -22.65 -5.87 -2.14
C LEU A 252 -21.70 -4.77 -1.66
N LEU A 253 -22.16 -3.92 -0.74
CA LEU A 253 -21.32 -2.98 -0.01
C LEU A 253 -21.10 -3.52 1.41
N CYS A 254 -19.85 -3.70 1.79
CA CYS A 254 -19.44 -4.03 3.15
C CYS A 254 -18.79 -2.81 3.80
N ALA A 255 -19.22 -2.48 5.01
CA ALA A 255 -18.72 -1.34 5.77
C ALA A 255 -18.33 -1.75 7.19
N GLY A 256 -17.26 -1.15 7.69
CA GLY A 256 -16.85 -1.22 9.08
C GLY A 256 -16.75 0.17 9.69
N THR A 257 -17.14 0.34 10.94
CA THR A 257 -16.92 1.54 11.72
C THR A 257 -16.23 1.19 13.04
N ALA A 258 -15.42 2.09 13.60
CA ALA A 258 -14.64 1.79 14.80
C ALA A 258 -14.32 3.06 15.57
N GLY A 259 -14.23 2.95 16.90
CA GLY A 259 -13.90 4.07 17.78
C GLY A 259 -14.58 3.93 19.13
N PRO A 260 -14.82 5.05 19.86
CA PRO A 260 -15.79 5.08 20.94
C PRO A 260 -17.16 4.57 20.47
N THR A 261 -17.86 3.85 21.30
CA THR A 261 -19.07 3.12 20.91
C THR A 261 -20.12 4.02 20.25
N ASP A 262 -20.36 5.21 20.82
CA ASP A 262 -21.35 6.16 20.29
C ASP A 262 -20.96 6.70 18.90
N LEU A 263 -19.68 7.00 18.69
CA LEU A 263 -19.17 7.47 17.39
C LEU A 263 -19.22 6.37 16.35
N ALA A 264 -18.79 5.16 16.68
CA ALA A 264 -18.86 4.03 15.76
C ALA A 264 -20.30 3.71 15.34
N THR A 265 -21.27 3.90 16.26
CA THR A 265 -22.71 3.74 15.99
C THR A 265 -23.21 4.85 15.08
N CYS A 266 -22.88 6.11 15.37
CA CYS A 266 -23.25 7.25 14.53
C CYS A 266 -22.73 7.10 13.09
N ASP A 267 -21.47 6.75 12.93
CA ASP A 267 -20.87 6.51 11.60
C ASP A 267 -21.61 5.41 10.83
N ARG A 268 -21.96 4.30 11.50
CA ARG A 268 -22.74 3.21 10.90
C ARG A 268 -24.13 3.69 10.46
N ASP A 269 -24.80 4.48 11.28
CA ASP A 269 -26.15 4.97 11.03
C ASP A 269 -26.16 5.98 9.87
N LEU A 270 -25.14 6.84 9.74
CA LEU A 270 -24.94 7.71 8.57
C LEU A 270 -24.76 6.89 7.29
N ILE A 271 -23.91 5.86 7.33
CA ILE A 271 -23.72 4.95 6.17
C ILE A 271 -25.04 4.25 5.83
N THR A 272 -25.78 3.76 6.82
CA THR A 272 -27.06 3.08 6.60
C THR A 272 -28.08 4.03 5.99
N SER A 273 -28.17 5.26 6.46
CA SER A 273 -29.07 6.30 5.92
C SER A 273 -28.73 6.63 4.46
N ALA A 274 -27.44 6.76 4.14
CA ALA A 274 -26.98 7.01 2.78
C ALA A 274 -27.31 5.83 1.84
N VAL A 275 -27.16 4.58 2.31
CA VAL A 275 -27.55 3.38 1.56
C VAL A 275 -29.04 3.35 1.27
N VAL A 276 -29.87 3.66 2.25
CA VAL A 276 -31.35 3.72 2.07
C VAL A 276 -31.75 4.81 1.09
N ALA A 277 -31.09 5.97 1.14
CA ALA A 277 -31.33 7.08 0.19
C ALA A 277 -31.05 6.70 -1.27
N GLU A 278 -30.11 5.79 -1.49
CA GLU A 278 -29.75 5.24 -2.82
C GLU A 278 -30.49 3.93 -3.16
N GLY A 279 -31.58 3.63 -2.44
CA GLY A 279 -32.43 2.48 -2.69
C GLY A 279 -31.87 1.12 -2.25
N GLY A 280 -30.84 1.13 -1.44
CA GLY A 280 -30.26 -0.07 -0.85
C GLY A 280 -30.88 -0.48 0.49
N ALA A 281 -30.51 -1.65 0.97
CA ALA A 281 -30.95 -2.17 2.26
C ALA A 281 -29.83 -2.96 2.95
N MET A 282 -29.87 -2.96 4.29
CA MET A 282 -28.99 -3.83 5.08
C MET A 282 -29.33 -5.29 4.81
N THR A 283 -28.31 -6.13 4.72
CA THR A 283 -28.43 -7.58 4.56
C THR A 283 -27.98 -8.31 5.83
N ASP A 284 -27.79 -9.62 5.74
CA ASP A 284 -27.49 -10.47 6.89
C ASP A 284 -26.21 -10.04 7.61
N GLN A 285 -26.29 -9.91 8.92
CA GLN A 285 -25.17 -9.59 9.82
C GLN A 285 -24.05 -10.65 9.72
N ALA A 286 -24.40 -11.92 9.54
CA ALA A 286 -23.40 -12.98 9.40
C ALA A 286 -22.50 -12.78 8.18
N LEU A 287 -23.01 -12.18 7.10
CA LEU A 287 -22.23 -11.83 5.92
C LEU A 287 -21.20 -10.74 6.22
N ALA A 288 -21.60 -9.71 6.97
CA ALA A 288 -20.71 -8.64 7.39
C ALA A 288 -19.58 -9.15 8.31
N GLU A 289 -19.91 -10.04 9.23
CA GLU A 289 -18.93 -10.66 10.12
C GLU A 289 -17.97 -11.59 9.38
N LEU A 290 -18.47 -12.35 8.40
CA LEU A 290 -17.63 -13.18 7.53
C LEU A 290 -16.67 -12.33 6.71
N TRP A 291 -17.16 -11.24 6.09
CA TRP A 291 -16.33 -10.28 5.37
C TRP A 291 -15.20 -9.74 6.25
N TRP A 292 -15.54 -9.28 7.46
CA TRP A 292 -14.56 -8.70 8.36
C TRP A 292 -13.52 -9.71 8.83
N ARG A 293 -13.95 -10.93 9.17
CA ARG A 293 -13.06 -12.02 9.57
C ARG A 293 -12.05 -12.36 8.46
N ARG A 294 -12.51 -12.54 7.23
CA ARG A 294 -11.66 -12.81 6.06
C ARG A 294 -10.71 -11.67 5.79
N LEU A 295 -11.20 -10.44 5.85
CA LEU A 295 -10.38 -9.26 5.68
C LEU A 295 -9.25 -9.22 6.73
N ARG A 296 -9.52 -9.55 7.98
CA ARG A 296 -8.51 -9.60 9.05
C ARG A 296 -7.55 -10.77 8.91
N ALA A 297 -8.03 -11.93 8.56
CA ALA A 297 -7.19 -13.12 8.34
C ALA A 297 -6.24 -12.94 7.14
N GLY A 298 -6.54 -11.99 6.23
CA GLY A 298 -5.78 -11.83 5.00
C GLY A 298 -5.94 -13.03 4.08
N GLU A 299 -7.10 -13.67 4.12
CA GLU A 299 -7.39 -14.80 3.24
C GLU A 299 -7.21 -14.38 1.78
N PRO A 300 -6.55 -15.22 0.97
CA PRO A 300 -6.41 -14.94 -0.45
C PRO A 300 -7.78 -14.72 -1.09
N THR A 301 -7.87 -13.75 -1.98
CA THR A 301 -9.05 -13.60 -2.84
C THR A 301 -9.21 -14.87 -3.65
N PRO A 302 -10.37 -15.55 -3.62
CA PRO A 302 -10.61 -16.69 -4.48
C PRO A 302 -10.49 -16.31 -5.96
N GLY A 303 -9.97 -17.21 -6.78
CA GLY A 303 -9.84 -16.99 -8.22
C GLY A 303 -8.58 -16.23 -8.64
N PRO A 304 -8.47 -15.87 -9.93
CA PRO A 304 -7.33 -15.17 -10.46
C PRO A 304 -7.18 -13.78 -9.81
N GLN A 305 -5.92 -13.38 -9.60
CA GLN A 305 -5.61 -12.05 -9.06
C GLN A 305 -6.11 -10.94 -10.00
N PRO A 306 -6.50 -9.77 -9.47
CA PRO A 306 -6.89 -8.64 -10.29
C PRO A 306 -5.82 -8.30 -11.32
N THR A 307 -6.21 -8.24 -12.59
CA THR A 307 -5.31 -7.97 -13.71
C THR A 307 -5.15 -6.48 -13.98
N LEU A 308 -6.13 -5.66 -13.56
CA LEU A 308 -6.14 -4.23 -13.77
C LEU A 308 -6.53 -3.52 -12.46
N GLN A 309 -5.72 -2.55 -12.05
CA GLN A 309 -5.99 -1.70 -10.90
C GLN A 309 -6.06 -0.24 -11.35
N VAL A 310 -7.18 0.42 -11.07
CA VAL A 310 -7.43 1.79 -11.51
C VAL A 310 -7.90 2.63 -10.33
N MET A 311 -7.23 3.74 -10.09
CA MET A 311 -7.67 4.78 -9.18
C MET A 311 -8.47 5.84 -9.94
N ALA A 312 -9.52 6.38 -9.32
CA ALA A 312 -10.26 7.49 -9.89
C ALA A 312 -10.84 8.39 -8.79
N THR A 313 -10.98 9.67 -9.12
CA THR A 313 -11.69 10.63 -8.27
C THR A 313 -13.18 10.30 -8.20
N PRO A 314 -13.92 10.74 -7.16
CA PRO A 314 -15.33 10.41 -6.99
C PRO A 314 -16.18 10.70 -8.23
N SER A 315 -15.92 11.80 -8.94
CA SER A 315 -16.65 12.18 -10.15
C SER A 315 -16.35 11.31 -11.38
N LYS A 316 -15.29 10.51 -11.35
CA LYS A 316 -14.84 9.66 -12.46
C LYS A 316 -15.08 8.17 -12.25
N LEU A 317 -15.31 7.73 -11.00
CA LEU A 317 -15.45 6.29 -10.68
C LEU A 317 -16.49 5.59 -11.55
N ARG A 318 -17.69 6.18 -11.73
CA ARG A 318 -18.76 5.60 -12.55
C ARG A 318 -18.31 5.43 -14.01
N ALA A 319 -17.75 6.49 -14.59
CA ALA A 319 -17.31 6.49 -15.98
C ALA A 319 -16.21 5.44 -16.22
N VAL A 320 -15.24 5.35 -15.31
CA VAL A 320 -14.14 4.37 -15.40
C VAL A 320 -14.67 2.94 -15.28
N TYR A 321 -15.53 2.67 -14.28
CA TYR A 321 -16.11 1.33 -14.08
C TYR A 321 -16.85 0.85 -15.33
N HIS A 322 -17.73 1.69 -15.86
CA HIS A 322 -18.51 1.33 -17.04
C HIS A 322 -17.67 1.23 -18.32
N ALA A 323 -16.66 2.10 -18.49
CA ALA A 323 -15.78 2.05 -19.66
C ALA A 323 -14.97 0.74 -19.72
N VAL A 324 -14.41 0.29 -18.61
CA VAL A 324 -13.69 -0.99 -18.56
C VAL A 324 -14.62 -2.15 -18.89
N ARG A 325 -15.81 -2.20 -18.31
CA ARG A 325 -16.77 -3.27 -18.57
C ARG A 325 -17.29 -3.28 -20.02
N ALA A 326 -17.56 -2.11 -20.59
CA ALA A 326 -17.97 -1.99 -21.98
C ALA A 326 -16.89 -2.46 -22.96
N GLU A 327 -15.63 -2.11 -22.69
CA GLU A 327 -14.50 -2.56 -23.52
C GLU A 327 -14.36 -4.08 -23.50
N LEU A 328 -14.53 -4.71 -22.33
CA LEU A 328 -14.49 -6.17 -22.21
C LEU A 328 -15.67 -6.83 -22.94
N ALA A 329 -16.88 -6.29 -22.78
CA ALA A 329 -18.08 -6.81 -23.47
C ALA A 329 -17.93 -6.73 -24.99
N ASN A 330 -17.32 -5.68 -25.53
CA ASN A 330 -17.03 -5.53 -26.97
C ASN A 330 -16.02 -6.57 -27.49
N ARG A 331 -15.35 -7.29 -26.59
CA ARG A 331 -14.34 -8.32 -26.91
C ARG A 331 -14.77 -9.72 -26.47
N ASP A 332 -16.06 -9.91 -26.23
CA ASP A 332 -16.64 -11.16 -25.70
C ASP A 332 -16.01 -11.58 -24.35
N GLY A 333 -15.52 -10.59 -23.59
CA GLY A 333 -14.93 -10.77 -22.27
C GLY A 333 -15.84 -10.31 -21.15
N THR A 334 -15.45 -10.65 -19.93
CA THR A 334 -16.11 -10.22 -18.69
C THR A 334 -15.12 -9.57 -17.75
N ALA A 335 -15.61 -8.59 -16.97
CA ALA A 335 -14.85 -7.98 -15.90
C ALA A 335 -15.60 -8.15 -14.59
N ARG A 336 -14.97 -8.79 -13.62
CA ARG A 336 -15.41 -8.79 -12.21
C ARG A 336 -14.67 -7.70 -11.48
N ALA A 337 -15.31 -7.06 -10.51
CA ALA A 337 -14.67 -5.97 -9.80
C ALA A 337 -15.01 -5.94 -8.31
N HIS A 338 -13.97 -5.62 -7.50
CA HIS A 338 -14.20 -5.02 -6.21
C HIS A 338 -13.58 -3.63 -6.14
N ILE A 339 -14.21 -2.75 -5.37
CA ILE A 339 -13.77 -1.39 -5.17
C ILE A 339 -13.47 -1.20 -3.69
N SER A 340 -12.34 -0.63 -3.38
CA SER A 340 -11.89 -0.41 -2.00
C SER A 340 -10.97 0.81 -1.92
N ARG A 341 -10.36 1.04 -0.75
CA ARG A 341 -9.48 2.20 -0.51
C ARG A 341 -10.20 3.52 -0.77
N PHE A 342 -11.42 3.60 -0.26
CA PHE A 342 -12.22 4.81 -0.34
C PHE A 342 -11.66 5.88 0.59
N ASP A 343 -11.57 7.09 0.07
CA ASP A 343 -11.36 8.33 0.82
C ASP A 343 -12.11 9.48 0.12
N ALA A 344 -11.95 10.71 0.63
CA ALA A 344 -12.57 11.89 0.03
C ALA A 344 -12.05 12.19 -1.40
N ASP A 345 -10.83 11.74 -1.72
CA ASP A 345 -10.17 12.00 -3.00
C ASP A 345 -10.53 10.95 -4.06
N GLY A 346 -10.99 9.77 -3.66
CA GLY A 346 -11.39 8.73 -4.60
C GLY A 346 -11.44 7.32 -4.05
N ALA A 347 -11.27 6.36 -4.95
CA ALA A 347 -11.21 4.94 -4.62
C ALA A 347 -10.39 4.17 -5.66
N VAL A 348 -10.02 2.94 -5.31
CA VAL A 348 -9.34 2.02 -6.23
C VAL A 348 -10.27 0.89 -6.63
N MET A 349 -10.41 0.71 -7.93
CA MET A 349 -11.11 -0.40 -8.55
C MET A 349 -10.11 -1.49 -8.92
N PHE A 350 -10.40 -2.70 -8.53
CA PHE A 350 -9.64 -3.91 -8.84
C PHE A 350 -10.47 -4.77 -9.78
N PHE A 351 -10.06 -4.86 -11.02
CA PHE A 351 -10.73 -5.65 -12.03
C PHE A 351 -9.99 -6.98 -12.27
N SER A 352 -10.73 -8.07 -12.24
CA SER A 352 -10.30 -9.36 -12.80
C SER A 352 -10.91 -9.49 -14.17
N LEU A 353 -10.06 -9.45 -15.20
CA LEU A 353 -10.46 -9.48 -16.62
C LEU A 353 -10.37 -10.90 -17.12
N GLU A 354 -11.47 -11.41 -17.68
CA GLU A 354 -11.59 -12.78 -18.16
C GLU A 354 -12.14 -12.81 -19.60
N ARG A 355 -11.68 -13.79 -20.36
CA ARG A 355 -12.19 -14.13 -21.69
C ARG A 355 -12.20 -15.64 -21.84
N ASP A 356 -13.30 -16.21 -22.33
CA ASP A 356 -13.48 -17.66 -22.52
C ASP A 356 -13.19 -18.49 -21.24
N GLY A 357 -13.50 -17.91 -20.05
CA GLY A 357 -13.28 -18.57 -18.75
C GLY A 357 -11.82 -18.58 -18.27
N ALA A 358 -10.92 -17.90 -18.97
CA ALA A 358 -9.52 -17.73 -18.62
C ALA A 358 -9.16 -16.25 -18.38
N ALA A 359 -7.98 -15.99 -17.79
CA ALA A 359 -7.47 -14.62 -17.69
C ALA A 359 -7.33 -13.99 -19.07
N ALA A 360 -7.73 -12.71 -19.21
CA ALA A 360 -7.66 -11.98 -20.45
C ALA A 360 -6.21 -11.87 -20.95
N ASP A 361 -6.03 -11.91 -22.27
CA ASP A 361 -4.74 -11.74 -22.92
C ASP A 361 -4.20 -10.29 -22.77
N SER A 362 -2.93 -10.10 -23.11
CA SER A 362 -2.24 -8.80 -22.95
C SER A 362 -2.88 -7.68 -23.76
N ASP A 363 -3.46 -7.99 -24.94
CA ASP A 363 -4.06 -6.99 -25.82
C ASP A 363 -5.42 -6.53 -25.27
N THR A 364 -6.19 -7.46 -24.70
CA THR A 364 -7.45 -7.16 -24.00
C THR A 364 -7.19 -6.34 -22.74
N VAL A 365 -6.16 -6.70 -21.95
CA VAL A 365 -5.75 -5.92 -20.78
C VAL A 365 -5.34 -4.50 -21.19
N ALA A 366 -4.51 -4.35 -22.24
CA ALA A 366 -4.06 -3.05 -22.72
C ALA A 366 -5.21 -2.19 -23.26
N ALA A 367 -6.23 -2.81 -23.85
CA ALA A 367 -7.43 -2.09 -24.29
C ALA A 367 -8.26 -1.59 -23.10
N ALA A 368 -8.43 -2.41 -22.06
CA ALA A 368 -9.10 -2.02 -20.81
C ALA A 368 -8.34 -0.89 -20.08
N GLU A 369 -7.00 -0.93 -20.07
CA GLU A 369 -6.15 0.15 -19.53
C GLU A 369 -6.40 1.47 -20.27
N ARG A 370 -6.42 1.47 -21.60
CA ARG A 370 -6.72 2.67 -22.42
C ARG A 370 -8.13 3.18 -22.17
N ALA A 371 -9.13 2.30 -22.07
CA ALA A 371 -10.51 2.67 -21.80
C ALA A 371 -10.63 3.34 -20.41
N ALA A 372 -9.97 2.78 -19.39
CA ALA A 372 -9.93 3.34 -18.06
C ALA A 372 -9.29 4.73 -18.04
N GLN A 373 -8.15 4.91 -18.72
CA GLN A 373 -7.45 6.20 -18.80
C GLN A 373 -8.26 7.25 -19.56
N ALA A 374 -8.88 6.87 -20.68
CA ALA A 374 -9.75 7.77 -21.45
C ALA A 374 -10.99 8.24 -20.63
N ALA A 375 -11.48 7.43 -19.71
CA ALA A 375 -12.56 7.78 -18.79
C ALA A 375 -12.08 8.62 -17.57
N GLY A 376 -10.77 8.88 -17.45
CA GLY A 376 -10.18 9.68 -16.38
C GLY A 376 -9.66 8.85 -15.19
N GLY A 377 -9.41 7.57 -15.39
CA GLY A 377 -8.77 6.69 -14.42
C GLY A 377 -7.24 6.78 -14.47
N TRP A 378 -6.60 6.46 -13.34
CA TRP A 378 -5.16 6.37 -13.19
C TRP A 378 -4.78 4.92 -12.90
N LEU A 379 -3.92 4.35 -13.73
CA LEU A 379 -3.46 2.97 -13.55
C LEU A 379 -2.53 2.87 -12.33
N LEU A 380 -2.68 1.79 -11.58
CA LEU A 380 -1.77 1.43 -10.50
C LEU A 380 -0.89 0.24 -10.93
N GLY A 381 0.41 0.29 -10.60
CA GLY A 381 1.35 -0.81 -10.85
C GLY A 381 2.48 -0.46 -11.81
N ALA A 382 3.36 -1.43 -12.06
CA ALA A 382 4.64 -1.24 -12.75
C ALA A 382 4.55 -0.80 -14.22
N ARG A 383 3.39 -0.95 -14.86
CA ARG A 383 3.17 -0.49 -16.25
C ARG A 383 2.75 0.99 -16.34
N ALA A 384 2.37 1.60 -15.22
CA ALA A 384 1.74 2.92 -15.17
C ALA A 384 2.73 4.07 -14.99
N GLN A 385 4.02 3.81 -14.76
CA GLN A 385 4.90 4.83 -14.24
C GLN A 385 6.12 5.07 -15.14
N GLU A 386 5.91 5.87 -16.17
CA GLU A 386 6.93 6.83 -16.50
C GLU A 386 7.00 7.83 -15.33
N LEU A 387 8.15 7.90 -14.66
CA LEU A 387 8.43 8.98 -13.72
C LEU A 387 8.22 10.31 -14.45
N ASP A 388 7.44 11.21 -13.89
CA ASP A 388 7.36 12.55 -14.44
C ASP A 388 8.74 13.22 -14.43
N SER A 389 8.90 14.29 -15.20
CA SER A 389 10.17 14.98 -15.37
C SER A 389 10.79 15.47 -14.05
N TYR A 390 9.94 15.80 -13.05
CA TYR A 390 10.38 16.28 -11.74
C TYR A 390 10.91 15.15 -10.86
N LEU A 391 10.25 14.00 -10.87
CA LEU A 391 10.73 12.81 -10.13
C LEU A 391 12.03 12.28 -10.73
N ARG A 392 12.16 12.32 -12.05
CA ARG A 392 13.45 12.03 -12.73
C ARG A 392 14.55 13.00 -12.30
N ALA A 393 14.28 14.30 -12.32
CA ALA A 393 15.23 15.31 -11.88
C ALA A 393 15.63 15.15 -10.41
N LEU A 394 14.70 14.83 -9.54
CA LEU A 394 14.98 14.52 -8.13
C LEU A 394 15.89 13.30 -8.00
N ARG A 395 15.58 12.22 -8.69
CA ARG A 395 16.40 11.00 -8.72
C ARG A 395 17.80 11.29 -9.23
N ASP A 396 17.92 12.01 -10.34
CA ASP A 396 19.22 12.36 -10.94
C ASP A 396 20.07 13.25 -10.01
N ALA A 397 19.41 14.12 -9.23
CA ALA A 397 20.10 14.96 -8.23
C ALA A 397 20.56 14.17 -6.99
N LEU A 398 19.79 13.15 -6.55
CA LEU A 398 20.11 12.38 -5.36
C LEU A 398 20.94 11.11 -5.64
N ASP A 399 20.85 10.56 -6.85
CA ASP A 399 21.57 9.36 -7.31
C ASP A 399 22.04 9.53 -8.77
N PRO A 400 23.00 10.43 -9.03
CA PRO A 400 23.49 10.71 -10.39
C PRO A 400 24.15 9.49 -11.04
N ASP A 401 24.71 8.59 -10.24
CA ASP A 401 25.37 7.35 -10.71
C ASP A 401 24.39 6.20 -10.94
N ARG A 402 23.08 6.41 -10.62
CA ARG A 402 22.02 5.41 -10.76
C ARG A 402 22.38 4.08 -10.10
N ILE A 403 22.94 4.13 -8.87
CA ILE A 403 23.30 2.94 -8.12
C ILE A 403 22.13 2.38 -7.31
N MET A 404 21.18 3.24 -6.90
CA MET A 404 20.08 2.83 -6.00
C MET A 404 18.96 2.14 -6.78
N ASN A 405 18.76 0.87 -6.49
CA ASN A 405 17.70 -0.01 -6.99
C ASN A 405 17.44 0.12 -8.50
N PRO A 406 18.48 0.01 -9.37
CA PRO A 406 18.33 0.17 -10.81
C PRO A 406 17.31 -0.85 -11.37
N GLY A 407 16.60 -0.44 -12.45
CA GLY A 407 15.52 -1.23 -13.04
C GLY A 407 14.16 -1.09 -12.35
N THR A 408 14.09 -0.33 -11.28
CA THR A 408 12.86 -0.01 -10.58
C THR A 408 12.52 1.46 -10.83
N LEU A 409 11.27 1.77 -11.15
CA LEU A 409 10.80 3.11 -11.53
C LEU A 409 11.68 3.73 -12.64
N ALA A 410 11.49 3.28 -13.85
CA ALA A 410 12.23 3.70 -15.05
C ALA A 410 11.91 5.14 -15.49
#